data_ddbbc0256687521b023f6e893608d684
#
_entry.id   ddbbc0256687521b023f6e893608d684
#
_cell.length_a   1.000
_cell.length_b   1.000
_cell.length_c   1.000
_cell.angle_alpha   90.00
_cell.angle_beta   90.00
_cell.angle_gamma   90.00
#
_symmetry.space_group_name_H-M   'P 1'
#
loop_
_entity.id
_entity.type
_entity.pdbx_description
1 polymer ?
#
loop_
_entity_poly.entity_id
_entity_poly.type
_entity_poly.pdbx_seq_one_letter_code
_entity_poly.pdbx_strand_id
1 'polypeptide(L)'
;MKKIKVNLQPIVKNINLPTVLKTAIMPGDSEESLFIATQVGKIYYISKGAINTFLDIRSQIIELGTSNGGYDERGLIGLAFHPAFYYNGLFYIHYSLAGTQGPGALSKSFNKNSILLSS
;
A
#
# COMPACT_ATOMS: atom_id res chain seq x y z
N MET A 1 -36.52 2.64 19.43
CA MET A 1 -35.10 2.59 19.05
C MET A 1 -34.94 1.69 17.82
N LYS A 2 -34.43 2.25 16.73
CA LYS A 2 -34.18 1.45 15.53
C LYS A 2 -32.95 0.56 15.74
N LYS A 3 -33.12 -0.74 15.52
CA LYS A 3 -31.98 -1.66 15.49
C LYS A 3 -31.27 -1.51 14.15
N ILE A 4 -29.95 -1.25 14.20
CA ILE A 4 -29.10 -1.23 13.02
C ILE A 4 -28.56 -2.64 12.82
N LYS A 5 -28.84 -3.23 11.67
CA LYS A 5 -28.21 -4.49 11.27
C LYS A 5 -26.95 -4.17 10.47
N VAL A 6 -25.83 -4.76 10.88
CA VAL A 6 -24.56 -4.63 10.18
C VAL A 6 -24.19 -6.01 9.63
N ASN A 7 -23.98 -6.08 8.33
CA ASN A 7 -23.45 -7.26 7.67
C ASN A 7 -22.00 -7.02 7.27
N LEU A 8 -21.16 -8.02 7.47
CA LEU A 8 -19.78 -8.01 7.00
C LEU A 8 -19.69 -8.71 5.66
N GLN A 9 -19.30 -7.96 4.64
CA GLN A 9 -19.09 -8.51 3.31
C GLN A 9 -17.59 -8.50 2.99
N PRO A 10 -16.96 -9.67 2.80
CA PRO A 10 -15.57 -9.69 2.38
C PRO A 10 -15.44 -9.18 0.95
N ILE A 11 -14.56 -8.20 0.73
CA ILE A 11 -14.27 -7.62 -0.58
C ILE A 11 -13.10 -8.36 -1.23
N VAL A 12 -12.09 -8.69 -0.43
CA VAL A 12 -10.91 -9.44 -0.88
C VAL A 12 -10.43 -10.34 0.26
N LYS A 13 -9.88 -11.50 -0.11
CA LYS A 13 -9.35 -12.49 0.83
C LYS A 13 -7.91 -12.83 0.46
N ASN A 14 -7.17 -13.41 1.40
CA ASN A 14 -5.82 -13.94 1.20
C ASN A 14 -4.77 -12.89 0.86
N ILE A 15 -4.97 -11.66 1.35
CA ILE A 15 -3.92 -10.64 1.33
C ILE A 15 -3.10 -10.80 2.61
N ASN A 16 -1.81 -11.09 2.44
CA ASN A 16 -0.91 -11.32 3.57
C ASN A 16 -0.39 -9.99 4.12
N LEU A 17 -0.50 -9.80 5.44
CA LEU A 17 0.03 -8.65 6.17
C LEU A 17 -0.39 -7.29 5.61
N PRO A 18 -1.69 -7.02 5.43
CA PRO A 18 -2.13 -5.70 4.97
C PRO A 18 -1.86 -4.63 6.03
N THR A 19 -1.36 -3.48 5.60
CA THR A 19 -1.02 -2.36 6.48
C THR A 19 -1.84 -1.11 6.21
N VAL A 20 -2.23 -0.87 4.96
CA VAL A 20 -2.94 0.34 4.55
C VAL A 20 -4.06 -0.01 3.60
N LEU A 21 -5.20 0.62 3.81
CA LEU A 21 -6.38 0.53 2.94
C LEU A 21 -6.79 1.96 2.58
N LYS A 22 -6.80 2.29 1.29
CA LYS A 22 -7.18 3.61 0.79
C LYS A 22 -7.91 3.50 -0.52
N THR A 23 -8.67 4.53 -0.86
CA THR A 23 -9.31 4.66 -2.16
C THR A 23 -8.74 5.86 -2.91
N ALA A 24 -8.66 5.75 -4.22
CA ALA A 24 -8.29 6.84 -5.11
C ALA A 24 -8.81 6.56 -6.52
N ILE A 25 -8.96 7.61 -7.30
CA ILE A 25 -9.30 7.49 -8.72
C ILE A 25 -7.99 7.47 -9.50
N MET A 26 -7.72 6.37 -10.19
CA MET A 26 -6.55 6.25 -11.05
C MET A 26 -6.60 7.26 -12.20
N PRO A 27 -5.45 7.81 -12.63
CA PRO A 27 -5.42 8.65 -13.82
C PRO A 27 -6.09 7.98 -15.02
N GLY A 28 -7.08 8.65 -15.60
CA GLY A 28 -7.83 8.14 -16.72
C GLY A 28 -9.07 7.32 -16.37
N ASP A 29 -9.28 6.97 -15.11
CA ASP A 29 -10.46 6.24 -14.66
C ASP A 29 -11.59 7.20 -14.26
N SER A 30 -12.81 6.68 -14.21
CA SER A 30 -14.00 7.41 -13.76
C SER A 30 -14.48 6.97 -12.38
N GLU A 31 -14.00 5.85 -11.88
CA GLU A 31 -14.42 5.25 -10.62
C GLU A 31 -13.23 5.08 -9.66
N GLU A 32 -13.53 5.11 -8.37
CA GLU A 32 -12.54 4.84 -7.34
C GLU A 32 -12.08 3.39 -7.39
N SER A 33 -10.79 3.19 -7.19
CA SER A 33 -10.18 1.89 -6.93
C SER A 33 -9.79 1.80 -5.45
N LEU A 34 -9.84 0.58 -4.93
CA LEU A 34 -9.40 0.28 -3.58
C LEU A 34 -7.93 -0.15 -3.62
N PHE A 35 -7.09 0.51 -2.82
CA PHE A 35 -5.66 0.20 -2.73
C PHE A 35 -5.35 -0.46 -1.40
N ILE A 36 -4.60 -1.56 -1.46
CA ILE A 36 -4.19 -2.32 -0.29
C ILE A 36 -2.69 -2.45 -0.31
N ALA A 37 -2.02 -1.80 0.64
CA ALA A 37 -0.60 -1.97 0.85
C ALA A 37 -0.34 -3.13 1.81
N THR A 38 0.73 -3.87 1.57
CA THR A 38 1.16 -4.96 2.44
C THR A 38 2.51 -4.66 3.05
N GLN A 39 2.75 -5.17 4.23
CA GLN A 39 3.99 -4.93 4.98
C GLN A 39 5.22 -5.42 4.21
N VAL A 40 5.07 -6.48 3.43
CA VAL A 40 6.18 -7.06 2.66
C VAL A 40 6.59 -6.22 1.45
N GLY A 41 5.80 -5.23 1.05
CA GLY A 41 6.18 -4.27 0.00
C GLY A 41 5.42 -4.39 -1.30
N LYS A 42 4.25 -5.01 -1.30
CA LYS A 42 3.40 -5.08 -2.49
C LYS A 42 2.11 -4.29 -2.26
N ILE A 43 1.74 -3.48 -3.24
CA ILE A 43 0.49 -2.72 -3.21
C ILE A 43 -0.41 -3.26 -4.31
N TYR A 44 -1.60 -3.68 -3.92
CA TYR A 44 -2.65 -4.13 -4.83
C TYR A 44 -3.67 -3.02 -5.04
N TYR A 45 -4.35 -3.05 -6.18
CA TYR A 45 -5.56 -2.25 -6.35
C TYR A 45 -6.67 -3.11 -6.95
N ILE A 46 -7.89 -2.83 -6.52
CA ILE A 46 -9.08 -3.51 -6.98
C ILE A 46 -9.87 -2.54 -7.84
N SER A 47 -10.07 -2.91 -9.09
CA SER A 47 -10.82 -2.16 -10.08
C SER A 47 -11.75 -3.10 -10.82
N LYS A 48 -13.03 -2.75 -10.89
CA LYS A 48 -14.05 -3.54 -11.63
C LYS A 48 -14.06 -5.01 -11.22
N GLY A 49 -13.91 -5.27 -9.92
CA GLY A 49 -13.92 -6.63 -9.37
C GLY A 49 -12.64 -7.43 -9.58
N ALA A 50 -11.63 -6.87 -10.23
CA ALA A 50 -10.34 -7.54 -10.46
C ALA A 50 -9.27 -6.97 -9.54
N ILE A 51 -8.43 -7.86 -8.99
CA ILE A 51 -7.28 -7.48 -8.20
C ILE A 51 -6.04 -7.39 -9.10
N ASN A 52 -5.32 -6.28 -8.98
CA ASN A 52 -4.14 -6.00 -9.79
C ASN A 52 -2.98 -5.57 -8.91
N THR A 53 -1.77 -5.73 -9.41
CA THR A 53 -0.58 -5.19 -8.74
C THR A 53 -0.38 -3.74 -9.18
N PHE A 54 -0.32 -2.84 -8.19
CA PHE A 54 -0.02 -1.43 -8.41
C PHE A 54 1.47 -1.14 -8.30
N LEU A 55 2.11 -1.70 -7.27
CA LEU A 55 3.54 -1.52 -7.01
C LEU A 55 4.09 -2.78 -6.33
N ASP A 56 5.28 -3.18 -6.73
CA ASP A 56 5.98 -4.29 -6.09
C ASP A 56 7.43 -3.89 -5.82
N ILE A 57 7.73 -3.59 -4.55
CA ILE A 57 9.07 -3.21 -4.10
C ILE A 57 9.61 -4.20 -3.06
N ARG A 58 9.12 -5.45 -3.08
CA ARG A 58 9.50 -6.46 -2.09
C ARG A 58 11.01 -6.70 -2.04
N SER A 59 11.70 -6.56 -3.17
CA SER A 59 13.16 -6.70 -3.23
C SER A 59 13.92 -5.56 -2.55
N GLN A 60 13.26 -4.41 -2.29
CA GLN A 60 13.88 -3.24 -1.68
C GLN A 60 13.55 -3.12 -0.19
N ILE A 61 12.57 -3.88 0.28
CA ILE A 61 12.12 -3.82 1.67
C ILE A 61 13.06 -4.65 2.55
N ILE A 62 13.28 -4.17 3.77
CA ILE A 62 14.01 -4.90 4.79
C ILE A 62 13.35 -6.25 5.06
N GLU A 63 14.16 -7.30 5.27
CA GLU A 63 13.63 -8.59 5.67
C GLU A 63 12.95 -8.49 7.03
N LEU A 64 11.71 -8.98 7.11
CA LEU A 64 10.92 -8.88 8.33
C LEU A 64 11.24 -10.05 9.26
N GLY A 65 11.44 -9.73 10.54
CA GLY A 65 11.73 -10.72 11.59
C GLY A 65 10.51 -11.47 12.11
N THR A 66 9.57 -11.82 11.21
CA THR A 66 8.30 -12.46 11.60
C THR A 66 8.33 -13.98 11.53
N SER A 67 9.39 -14.57 11.02
CA SER A 67 9.48 -16.01 10.75
C SER A 67 9.41 -16.88 12.02
N ASN A 68 9.71 -16.32 13.19
CA ASN A 68 9.69 -17.03 14.47
C ASN A 68 8.51 -16.61 15.36
N GLY A 69 7.42 -16.12 14.77
CA GLY A 69 6.31 -15.57 15.53
C GLY A 69 6.60 -14.21 16.15
N GLY A 70 7.71 -13.59 15.77
CA GLY A 70 8.07 -12.26 16.22
C GLY A 70 7.20 -11.17 15.59
N TYR A 71 7.15 -10.03 16.28
CA TYR A 71 6.46 -8.85 15.80
C TYR A 71 7.47 -7.89 15.18
N ASP A 72 7.20 -7.41 13.98
CA ASP A 72 8.06 -6.45 13.28
C ASP A 72 7.22 -5.28 12.79
N GLU A 73 7.57 -4.07 13.21
CA GLU A 73 6.88 -2.83 12.82
C GLU A 73 7.44 -2.21 11.53
N ARG A 74 8.49 -2.79 11.00
CA ARG A 74 9.13 -2.30 9.78
C ARG A 74 8.40 -2.81 8.54
N GLY A 75 8.87 -2.41 7.38
CA GLY A 75 8.30 -2.78 6.09
C GLY A 75 7.61 -1.62 5.41
N LEU A 76 6.68 -1.92 4.53
CA LEU A 76 5.85 -0.91 3.88
C LEU A 76 4.66 -0.59 4.79
N ILE A 77 4.65 0.60 5.37
CA ILE A 77 3.72 0.98 6.44
C ILE A 77 2.93 2.25 6.15
N GLY A 78 3.15 2.91 5.02
CA GLY A 78 2.42 4.12 4.66
C GLY A 78 2.17 4.24 3.17
N LEU A 79 1.00 4.76 2.83
CA LEU A 79 0.60 5.08 1.47
C LEU A 79 -0.26 6.33 1.52
N ALA A 80 0.06 7.32 0.70
CA ALA A 80 -0.74 8.52 0.54
C ALA A 80 -0.72 8.95 -0.93
N PHE A 81 -1.85 9.46 -1.40
CA PHE A 81 -1.96 9.98 -2.76
C PHE A 81 -1.82 11.50 -2.74
N HIS A 82 -1.10 12.03 -3.72
CA HIS A 82 -1.09 13.47 -3.94
C HIS A 82 -2.52 13.96 -4.20
N PRO A 83 -2.92 15.15 -3.73
CA PRO A 83 -4.27 15.66 -3.98
C PRO A 83 -4.66 15.71 -5.46
N ALA A 84 -3.69 15.85 -6.35
CA ALA A 84 -3.89 15.83 -7.80
C ALA A 84 -3.48 14.49 -8.44
N PHE A 85 -3.55 13.38 -7.69
CA PHE A 85 -3.14 12.06 -8.18
C PHE A 85 -3.84 11.68 -9.49
N TYR A 86 -5.10 12.01 -9.63
CA TYR A 86 -5.85 11.77 -10.87
C TYR A 86 -5.17 12.37 -12.11
N TYR A 87 -4.51 13.52 -11.93
CA TYR A 87 -3.85 14.24 -13.03
C TYR A 87 -2.36 13.91 -13.15
N ASN A 88 -1.66 13.78 -12.03
CA ASN A 88 -0.21 13.64 -12.03
C ASN A 88 0.29 12.21 -11.71
N GLY A 89 -0.58 11.33 -11.21
CA GLY A 89 -0.21 9.96 -10.85
C GLY A 89 0.75 9.87 -9.68
N LEU A 90 0.95 10.95 -8.93
CA LEU A 90 1.93 11.01 -7.86
C LEU A 90 1.37 10.46 -6.55
N PHE A 91 2.11 9.58 -5.92
CA PHE A 91 1.77 9.03 -4.61
C PHE A 91 3.04 8.87 -3.77
N TYR A 92 2.85 8.69 -2.47
CA TYR A 92 3.94 8.61 -1.50
C TYR A 92 3.82 7.32 -0.72
N ILE A 93 4.97 6.68 -0.49
CA ILE A 93 5.02 5.50 0.37
C ILE A 93 6.09 5.69 1.44
N HIS A 94 5.85 5.05 2.58
CA HIS A 94 6.77 5.02 3.69
C HIS A 94 7.16 3.56 3.95
N TYR A 95 8.44 3.26 3.84
CA TYR A 95 8.91 1.90 4.02
C TYR A 95 10.34 1.85 4.58
N SER A 96 10.69 0.71 5.15
CA SER A 96 12.03 0.43 5.67
C SER A 96 12.87 -0.24 4.59
N LEU A 97 13.99 0.40 4.26
CA LEU A 97 14.89 -0.07 3.20
C LEU A 97 15.74 -1.24 3.69
N ALA A 98 15.98 -2.21 2.82
CA ALA A 98 16.90 -3.32 3.08
C ALA A 98 18.30 -2.79 3.38
N GLY A 99 18.98 -3.41 4.37
CA GLY A 99 20.33 -3.03 4.77
C GLY A 99 20.40 -1.84 5.74
N THR A 100 19.29 -1.21 6.08
CA THR A 100 19.28 -0.17 7.12
C THR A 100 19.26 -0.79 8.50
N GLN A 101 20.03 -0.22 9.42
CA GLN A 101 20.01 -0.62 10.83
C GLN A 101 19.16 0.36 11.64
N GLY A 102 18.36 -0.20 12.56
CA GLY A 102 17.48 0.58 13.40
C GLY A 102 16.21 1.04 12.68
N PRO A 103 15.47 1.99 13.25
CA PRO A 103 14.19 2.45 12.70
C PRO A 103 14.36 3.41 11.52
N GLY A 104 15.21 3.04 10.58
CA GLY A 104 15.45 3.83 9.36
C GLY A 104 14.30 3.71 8.38
N ALA A 105 13.27 4.49 8.59
CA ALA A 105 12.17 4.58 7.65
C ALA A 105 12.49 5.62 6.58
N LEU A 106 12.39 5.22 5.32
CA LEU A 106 12.54 6.12 4.19
C LEU A 106 11.20 6.38 3.55
N SER A 107 10.92 7.65 3.32
CA SER A 107 9.76 8.05 2.53
C SER A 107 10.21 8.26 1.09
N LYS A 108 9.47 7.69 0.16
CA LYS A 108 9.70 7.87 -1.27
C LYS A 108 8.41 8.26 -1.96
N SER A 109 8.53 9.10 -2.96
CA SER A 109 7.42 9.47 -3.82
C SER A 109 7.58 8.81 -5.18
N PHE A 110 6.47 8.37 -5.73
CA PHE A 110 6.42 7.71 -7.03
C PHE A 110 5.34 8.35 -7.88
N ASN A 111 5.51 8.30 -9.18
CA ASN A 111 4.39 8.46 -10.09
C ASN A 111 4.29 7.23 -11.00
N LYS A 112 3.23 7.14 -11.77
CA LYS A 112 2.98 5.99 -12.63
C LYS A 112 4.13 5.70 -13.60
N ASN A 113 4.91 6.70 -13.97
CA ASN A 113 5.93 6.61 -15.00
C ASN A 113 7.35 6.90 -14.52
N SER A 114 7.52 7.30 -13.27
CA SER A 114 8.84 7.61 -12.74
C SER A 114 8.93 7.39 -11.25
N ILE A 115 10.06 6.91 -10.81
CA ILE A 115 10.38 6.72 -9.41
C ILE A 115 11.16 7.95 -8.95
N LEU A 116 10.58 8.73 -8.04
CA LEU A 116 11.27 9.83 -7.40
C LEU A 116 11.88 9.30 -6.10
N LEU A 117 13.19 9.16 -6.10
CA LEU A 117 13.93 8.66 -4.95
C LEU A 117 14.31 9.84 -4.06
N SER A 118 13.68 9.93 -2.89
CA SER A 118 14.21 10.74 -1.80
C SER A 118 14.70 9.79 -0.72
N SER A 119 15.93 9.74 -0.54
CA SER A 119 16.54 9.02 0.58
C SER A 119 16.66 9.94 1.78
#